data_cec89690ef924344b1c3df6c9347dc37
#
_entry.id   cec89690ef924344b1c3df6c9347dc37
#
_cell.length_a   1.000
_cell.length_b   1.000
_cell.length_c   1.000
_cell.angle_alpha   90.00
_cell.angle_beta   90.00
_cell.angle_gamma   90.00
#
_symmetry.space_group_name_H-M   'P 1'
#
loop_
_entity.id
_entity.type
_entity.pdbx_description
1 polymer ?
#
loop_
_entity_poly.entity_id
_entity_poly.type
_entity_poly.pdbx_seq_one_letter_code
_entity_poly.pdbx_strand_id
1 'polypeptide(L)'
;VTRWMDQIGATVHQVVDETGEPVSLPRELAPLERDLRSIQASLAAGRAQAKEAEQRRQDLVAFLAHDLKTPLTSVLGYLNLLHDDPGLTAEQRAKYTGIALDKANRLGELIGEFFDITRMDFATLGEKGEHIQLSLLLEQLSDEFYPAFAEKDLTCKCDIAPRLTVRGDADKLARVFDNLLRNACHYGLPGTDIRIAGEIDGGRAVLTFSNAGRTIPQEKLERIFEQFFRLDSSRAT
;
A
#
# COMPACT_ATOMS: atom_id res chain seq x y z
N VAL A 1 25.96 -45.09 23.82
CA VAL A 1 25.00 -44.81 22.75
C VAL A 1 23.76 -44.16 23.36
N THR A 2 23.16 -44.68 24.41
CA THR A 2 21.92 -44.16 25.03
C THR A 2 22.07 -42.71 25.52
N ARG A 3 23.15 -42.36 26.20
CA ARG A 3 23.39 -41.02 26.76
C ARG A 3 23.50 -39.90 25.69
N TRP A 4 23.96 -40.23 24.49
CA TRP A 4 24.03 -39.28 23.37
C TRP A 4 22.68 -39.08 22.68
N MET A 5 21.88 -40.16 22.61
CA MET A 5 20.53 -40.07 22.09
C MET A 5 19.63 -39.23 22.98
N ASP A 6 19.74 -39.38 24.30
CA ASP A 6 18.99 -38.55 25.26
C ASP A 6 19.42 -37.07 25.17
N GLN A 7 20.69 -36.81 24.99
CA GLN A 7 21.22 -35.44 24.85
C GLN A 7 20.80 -34.79 23.53
N ILE A 8 20.82 -35.52 22.40
CA ILE A 8 20.31 -35.04 21.12
C ILE A 8 18.81 -34.80 21.22
N GLY A 9 18.04 -35.70 21.83
CA GLY A 9 16.60 -35.54 22.03
C GLY A 9 16.25 -34.28 22.83
N ALA A 10 16.95 -34.05 23.93
CA ALA A 10 16.79 -32.85 24.76
C ALA A 10 17.12 -31.56 23.97
N THR A 11 18.19 -31.60 23.18
CA THR A 11 18.63 -30.44 22.38
C THR A 11 17.65 -30.14 21.23
N VAL A 12 17.08 -31.18 20.59
CA VAL A 12 16.03 -31.00 19.57
C VAL A 12 14.79 -30.38 20.19
N HIS A 13 14.35 -30.84 21.37
CA HIS A 13 13.24 -30.22 22.10
C HIS A 13 13.56 -28.75 22.46
N GLN A 14 14.79 -28.46 22.85
CA GLN A 14 15.25 -27.09 23.16
C GLN A 14 15.15 -26.16 21.94
N VAL A 15 15.46 -26.66 20.73
CA VAL A 15 15.31 -25.92 19.47
C VAL A 15 13.84 -25.63 19.14
N VAL A 16 12.94 -26.56 19.47
CA VAL A 16 11.50 -26.46 19.19
C VAL A 16 10.78 -25.62 20.25
N ASP A 17 11.13 -25.77 21.54
CA ASP A 17 10.41 -25.22 22.70
C ASP A 17 10.80 -23.79 23.10
N GLU A 18 11.53 -23.06 22.27
CA GLU A 18 11.80 -21.61 22.46
C GLU A 18 12.57 -21.22 23.74
N THR A 19 13.33 -22.07 24.33
CA THR A 19 14.08 -21.70 25.55
C THR A 19 15.11 -20.59 25.31
N GLY A 20 15.38 -20.24 24.03
CA GLY A 20 16.33 -19.18 23.65
C GLY A 20 17.80 -19.52 23.96
N GLU A 21 18.04 -20.67 24.60
CA GLU A 21 19.39 -21.07 24.95
C GLU A 21 20.15 -21.59 23.70
N PRO A 22 21.43 -21.23 23.56
CA PRO A 22 22.21 -21.68 22.43
C PRO A 22 22.43 -23.21 22.49
N VAL A 23 22.19 -23.86 21.36
CA VAL A 23 22.48 -25.30 21.21
C VAL A 23 23.96 -25.55 21.50
N SER A 24 24.23 -26.47 22.43
CA SER A 24 25.60 -26.88 22.77
C SER A 24 25.70 -28.40 22.85
N LEU A 25 26.52 -29.00 21.98
CA LEU A 25 26.76 -30.42 21.91
C LEU A 25 28.25 -30.73 22.13
N PRO A 26 28.61 -31.99 22.51
CA PRO A 26 29.99 -32.42 22.57
C PRO A 26 30.75 -32.23 21.27
N ARG A 27 32.07 -32.03 21.32
CA ARG A 27 32.92 -31.74 20.15
C ARG A 27 32.76 -32.77 19.01
N GLU A 28 32.50 -34.03 19.35
CA GLU A 28 32.29 -35.11 18.41
C GLU A 28 31.04 -34.92 17.54
N LEU A 29 30.05 -34.12 18.00
CA LEU A 29 28.83 -33.81 17.33
C LEU A 29 28.81 -32.38 16.77
N ALA A 30 29.96 -31.72 16.64
CA ALA A 30 30.05 -30.37 16.10
C ALA A 30 29.40 -30.12 14.73
N PRO A 31 29.37 -31.06 13.78
CA PRO A 31 28.56 -30.90 12.55
C PRO A 31 27.08 -30.79 12.85
N LEU A 32 26.54 -31.66 13.69
CA LEU A 32 25.12 -31.66 14.08
C LEU A 32 24.73 -30.38 14.85
N GLU A 33 25.63 -29.90 15.71
CA GLU A 33 25.43 -28.62 16.41
C GLU A 33 25.26 -27.44 15.42
N ARG A 34 26.07 -27.40 14.36
CA ARG A 34 25.97 -26.35 13.33
C ARG A 34 24.64 -26.42 12.59
N ASP A 35 24.20 -27.63 12.25
CA ASP A 35 22.92 -27.82 11.54
C ASP A 35 21.73 -27.41 12.43
N LEU A 36 21.74 -27.82 13.69
CA LEU A 36 20.70 -27.45 14.65
C LEU A 36 20.67 -25.93 14.93
N ARG A 37 21.84 -25.28 15.02
CA ARG A 37 21.90 -23.81 15.14
C ARG A 37 21.38 -23.10 13.89
N SER A 38 21.67 -23.63 12.70
CA SER A 38 21.13 -23.10 11.46
C SER A 38 19.61 -23.22 11.40
N ILE A 39 19.05 -24.36 11.81
CA ILE A 39 17.60 -24.58 11.91
C ILE A 39 16.99 -23.63 12.93
N GLN A 40 17.61 -23.52 14.13
CA GLN A 40 17.15 -22.59 15.18
C GLN A 40 17.12 -21.14 14.67
N ALA A 41 18.17 -20.69 13.99
CA ALA A 41 18.21 -19.34 13.40
C ALA A 41 17.14 -19.14 12.32
N SER A 42 16.92 -20.16 11.46
CA SER A 42 15.89 -20.11 10.44
C SER A 42 14.47 -20.05 11.02
N LEU A 43 14.20 -20.86 12.05
CA LEU A 43 12.91 -20.84 12.78
C LEU A 43 12.69 -19.50 13.48
N ALA A 44 13.70 -18.96 14.15
CA ALA A 44 13.63 -17.66 14.81
C ALA A 44 13.36 -16.54 13.79
N ALA A 45 14.04 -16.55 12.64
CA ALA A 45 13.80 -15.60 11.56
C ALA A 45 12.38 -15.72 10.98
N GLY A 46 11.90 -16.95 10.73
CA GLY A 46 10.54 -17.19 10.25
C GLY A 46 9.46 -16.70 11.23
N ARG A 47 9.66 -16.94 12.52
CA ARG A 47 8.75 -16.45 13.58
C ARG A 47 8.76 -14.94 13.70
N ALA A 48 9.94 -14.31 13.61
CA ALA A 48 10.05 -12.85 13.63
C ALA A 48 9.30 -12.23 12.44
N GLN A 49 9.45 -12.81 11.25
CA GLN A 49 8.71 -12.38 10.06
C GLN A 49 7.21 -12.58 10.21
N ALA A 50 6.76 -13.72 10.74
CA ALA A 50 5.34 -13.99 10.96
C ALA A 50 4.74 -13.01 11.98
N LYS A 51 5.46 -12.73 13.07
CA LYS A 51 5.04 -11.75 14.08
C LYS A 51 4.96 -10.33 13.51
N GLU A 52 5.93 -9.95 12.70
CA GLU A 52 5.92 -8.64 12.04
C GLU A 52 4.78 -8.53 11.04
N ALA A 53 4.50 -9.59 10.26
CA ALA A 53 3.37 -9.62 9.34
C ALA A 53 2.03 -9.52 10.09
N GLU A 54 1.87 -10.23 11.20
CA GLU A 54 0.66 -10.15 12.04
C GLU A 54 0.50 -8.77 12.67
N GLN A 55 1.58 -8.15 13.16
CA GLN A 55 1.54 -6.79 13.68
C GLN A 55 1.11 -5.79 12.59
N ARG A 56 1.71 -5.86 11.40
CA ARG A 56 1.30 -5.01 10.27
C ARG A 56 -0.18 -5.21 9.92
N ARG A 57 -0.68 -6.45 9.97
CA ARG A 57 -2.10 -6.74 9.74
C ARG A 57 -3.01 -6.10 10.80
N GLN A 58 -2.61 -6.16 12.06
CA GLN A 58 -3.36 -5.55 13.16
C GLN A 58 -3.34 -4.02 13.06
N ASP A 59 -2.19 -3.43 12.75
CA ASP A 59 -2.06 -1.99 12.55
C ASP A 59 -2.92 -1.51 11.38
N LEU A 60 -2.97 -2.28 10.28
CA LEU A 60 -3.84 -2.02 9.14
C LEU A 60 -5.32 -2.00 9.57
N VAL A 61 -5.77 -3.01 10.28
CA VAL A 61 -7.17 -3.11 10.73
C VAL A 61 -7.52 -1.96 11.67
N ALA A 62 -6.64 -1.61 12.62
CA ALA A 62 -6.86 -0.51 13.55
C ALA A 62 -6.93 0.85 12.84
N PHE A 63 -6.02 1.10 11.89
CA PHE A 63 -6.01 2.31 11.08
C PHE A 63 -7.31 2.45 10.27
N LEU A 64 -7.71 1.39 9.59
CA LEU A 64 -8.93 1.37 8.79
C LEU A 64 -10.19 1.59 9.63
N ALA A 65 -10.29 0.93 10.78
CA ALA A 65 -11.43 1.12 11.68
C ALA A 65 -11.57 2.59 12.10
N HIS A 66 -10.45 3.27 12.35
CA HIS A 66 -10.43 4.69 12.67
C HIS A 66 -10.86 5.56 11.47
N ASP A 67 -10.24 5.33 10.30
CA ASP A 67 -10.46 6.18 9.11
C ASP A 67 -11.83 5.94 8.44
N LEU A 68 -12.41 4.76 8.60
CA LEU A 68 -13.79 4.48 8.18
C LEU A 68 -14.83 5.06 9.15
N LYS A 69 -14.53 5.08 10.46
CA LYS A 69 -15.45 5.60 11.49
C LYS A 69 -15.75 7.08 11.29
N THR A 70 -14.75 7.88 10.93
CA THR A 70 -14.89 9.34 10.78
C THR A 70 -15.89 9.74 9.69
N PRO A 71 -15.76 9.34 8.41
CA PRO A 71 -16.73 9.65 7.39
C PRO A 71 -18.10 9.02 7.65
N LEU A 72 -18.14 7.79 8.20
CA LEU A 72 -19.39 7.12 8.57
C LEU A 72 -20.17 7.91 9.62
N THR A 73 -19.49 8.38 10.68
CA THR A 73 -20.13 9.20 11.72
C THR A 73 -20.69 10.49 11.13
N SER A 74 -19.96 11.12 10.19
CA SER A 74 -20.43 12.33 9.50
C SER A 74 -21.67 12.04 8.64
N VAL A 75 -21.65 10.97 7.84
CA VAL A 75 -22.81 10.55 7.03
C VAL A 75 -24.05 10.37 7.92
N LEU A 76 -23.92 9.59 9.00
CA LEU A 76 -25.02 9.35 9.94
C LEU A 76 -25.49 10.64 10.60
N GLY A 77 -24.56 11.53 10.99
CA GLY A 77 -24.90 12.82 11.60
C GLY A 77 -25.73 13.71 10.67
N TYR A 78 -25.32 13.86 9.43
CA TYR A 78 -26.08 14.68 8.46
C TYR A 78 -27.39 14.04 8.03
N LEU A 79 -27.47 12.71 7.92
CA LEU A 79 -28.72 12.00 7.65
C LEU A 79 -29.70 12.12 8.82
N ASN A 80 -29.24 12.06 10.07
CA ASN A 80 -30.09 12.29 11.24
C ASN A 80 -30.61 13.73 11.28
N LEU A 81 -29.76 14.74 10.99
CA LEU A 81 -30.21 16.13 10.89
C LEU A 81 -31.31 16.32 9.82
N LEU A 82 -31.15 15.65 8.67
CA LEU A 82 -32.16 15.69 7.58
C LEU A 82 -33.44 14.99 7.97
N HIS A 83 -33.35 13.93 8.79
CA HIS A 83 -34.52 13.15 9.22
C HIS A 83 -35.26 13.83 10.35
N ASP A 84 -34.58 14.35 11.36
CA ASP A 84 -35.16 14.80 12.62
C ASP A 84 -35.69 16.24 12.54
N ASP A 85 -35.20 17.06 11.59
CA ASP A 85 -35.66 18.44 11.44
C ASP A 85 -36.45 18.68 10.15
N PRO A 86 -37.81 18.60 10.20
CA PRO A 86 -38.66 18.90 9.06
C PRO A 86 -38.65 20.39 8.69
N GLY A 87 -38.20 21.29 9.58
CA GLY A 87 -38.14 22.73 9.37
C GLY A 87 -36.94 23.23 8.52
N LEU A 88 -36.05 22.35 8.09
CA LEU A 88 -34.90 22.71 7.25
C LEU A 88 -35.33 23.35 5.93
N THR A 89 -34.65 24.44 5.56
CA THR A 89 -34.81 25.06 4.25
C THR A 89 -34.34 24.14 3.12
N ALA A 90 -34.79 24.37 1.90
CA ALA A 90 -34.34 23.63 0.73
C ALA A 90 -32.81 23.73 0.53
N GLU A 91 -32.23 24.91 0.81
CA GLU A 91 -30.80 25.15 0.72
C GLU A 91 -30.01 24.34 1.78
N GLN A 92 -30.51 24.31 3.02
CA GLN A 92 -29.89 23.50 4.10
C GLN A 92 -29.99 22.01 3.78
N ARG A 93 -31.15 21.52 3.24
CA ARG A 93 -31.30 20.13 2.80
C ARG A 93 -30.29 19.78 1.70
N ALA A 94 -30.20 20.63 0.67
CA ALA A 94 -29.25 20.40 -0.42
C ALA A 94 -27.81 20.36 0.08
N LYS A 95 -27.42 21.30 0.97
CA LYS A 95 -26.10 21.34 1.59
C LYS A 95 -25.78 20.08 2.41
N TYR A 96 -26.68 19.66 3.30
CA TYR A 96 -26.44 18.49 4.16
C TYR A 96 -26.43 17.19 3.37
N THR A 97 -27.30 17.07 2.34
CA THR A 97 -27.28 15.94 1.41
C THR A 97 -25.96 15.89 0.63
N GLY A 98 -25.48 17.03 0.13
CA GLY A 98 -24.18 17.11 -0.54
C GLY A 98 -23.02 16.65 0.35
N ILE A 99 -22.97 17.15 1.60
CA ILE A 99 -21.92 16.73 2.54
C ILE A 99 -22.02 15.22 2.84
N ALA A 100 -23.23 14.70 3.06
CA ALA A 100 -23.41 13.26 3.32
C ALA A 100 -22.95 12.41 2.13
N LEU A 101 -23.25 12.85 0.91
CA LEU A 101 -22.84 12.17 -0.33
C LEU A 101 -21.32 12.18 -0.49
N ASP A 102 -20.66 13.33 -0.28
CA ASP A 102 -19.20 13.44 -0.36
C ASP A 102 -18.50 12.51 0.64
N LYS A 103 -19.01 12.45 1.89
CA LYS A 103 -18.46 11.56 2.91
C LYS A 103 -18.75 10.09 2.61
N ALA A 104 -19.89 9.75 2.01
CA ALA A 104 -20.20 8.39 1.56
C ALA A 104 -19.30 7.95 0.40
N ASN A 105 -19.04 8.83 -0.58
CA ASN A 105 -18.10 8.57 -1.67
C ASN A 105 -16.69 8.32 -1.11
N ARG A 106 -16.24 9.16 -0.18
CA ARG A 106 -14.94 8.97 0.49
C ARG A 106 -14.84 7.64 1.25
N LEU A 107 -15.93 7.21 1.88
CA LEU A 107 -16.01 5.90 2.54
C LEU A 107 -15.85 4.76 1.51
N GLY A 108 -16.50 4.88 0.36
CA GLY A 108 -16.37 3.93 -0.76
C GLY A 108 -14.92 3.82 -1.26
N GLU A 109 -14.22 4.96 -1.43
CA GLU A 109 -12.81 4.98 -1.81
C GLU A 109 -11.92 4.26 -0.79
N LEU A 110 -12.08 4.55 0.51
CA LEU A 110 -11.32 3.90 1.58
C LEU A 110 -11.53 2.38 1.62
N ILE A 111 -12.76 1.93 1.39
CA ILE A 111 -13.08 0.51 1.29
C ILE A 111 -12.40 -0.11 0.06
N GLY A 112 -12.40 0.58 -1.08
CA GLY A 112 -11.67 0.16 -2.28
C GLY A 112 -10.16 0.01 -2.02
N GLU A 113 -9.54 1.05 -1.45
CA GLU A 113 -8.12 1.03 -1.05
C GLU A 113 -7.79 -0.17 -0.12
N PHE A 114 -8.69 -0.49 0.81
CA PHE A 114 -8.53 -1.65 1.69
C PHE A 114 -8.54 -2.98 0.94
N PHE A 115 -9.53 -3.20 0.08
CA PHE A 115 -9.58 -4.42 -0.72
C PHE A 115 -8.35 -4.56 -1.59
N ASP A 116 -7.83 -3.46 -2.09
CA ASP A 116 -6.62 -3.43 -2.89
C ASP A 116 -5.40 -3.91 -2.11
N ILE A 117 -5.21 -3.42 -0.89
CA ILE A 117 -4.11 -3.84 -0.02
C ILE A 117 -4.24 -5.33 0.35
N THR A 118 -5.46 -5.80 0.66
CA THR A 118 -5.67 -7.19 1.09
C THR A 118 -5.56 -8.20 -0.05
N ARG A 119 -5.79 -7.80 -1.32
CA ARG A 119 -5.67 -8.65 -2.50
C ARG A 119 -4.27 -8.68 -3.10
N MET A 120 -3.40 -7.76 -2.74
CA MET A 120 -2.01 -7.76 -3.20
C MET A 120 -1.21 -8.86 -2.50
N ASP A 121 -1.16 -10.02 -3.12
CA ASP A 121 -0.19 -11.04 -2.76
C ASP A 121 1.16 -10.69 -3.41
N PHE A 122 2.05 -10.08 -2.63
CA PHE A 122 3.38 -9.66 -3.09
C PHE A 122 4.27 -10.85 -3.46
N ALA A 123 3.93 -12.08 -3.02
CA ALA A 123 4.70 -13.28 -3.30
C ALA A 123 4.64 -13.70 -4.78
N THR A 124 3.60 -13.29 -5.53
CA THR A 124 3.39 -13.66 -6.93
C THR A 124 3.83 -12.60 -7.94
N LEU A 125 4.52 -11.54 -7.49
CA LEU A 125 5.08 -10.51 -8.37
C LEU A 125 6.23 -11.10 -9.21
N GLY A 126 5.95 -11.71 -10.33
CA GLY A 126 6.97 -12.17 -11.28
C GLY A 126 6.75 -13.55 -11.89
N GLU A 127 5.84 -14.38 -11.37
CA GLU A 127 5.67 -15.75 -11.87
C GLU A 127 4.86 -15.86 -13.18
N LYS A 128 4.02 -14.86 -13.51
CA LYS A 128 3.23 -14.81 -14.75
C LYS A 128 3.39 -13.47 -15.45
N GLY A 129 4.62 -13.19 -15.92
CA GLY A 129 4.88 -11.93 -16.65
C GLY A 129 4.46 -12.04 -18.10
N GLU A 130 3.41 -11.34 -18.52
CA GLU A 130 3.12 -11.03 -19.91
C GLU A 130 3.95 -9.83 -20.40
N HIS A 131 4.06 -9.69 -21.72
CA HIS A 131 4.69 -8.51 -22.31
C HIS A 131 3.70 -7.34 -22.33
N ILE A 132 3.98 -6.32 -21.55
CA ILE A 132 3.14 -5.14 -21.38
C ILE A 132 3.77 -3.97 -22.11
N GLN A 133 3.05 -3.35 -23.03
CA GLN A 133 3.45 -2.14 -23.68
C GLN A 133 3.08 -0.93 -22.81
N LEU A 134 4.06 -0.39 -22.08
CA LEU A 134 3.86 0.69 -21.11
C LEU A 134 3.34 1.98 -21.74
N SER A 135 3.77 2.30 -22.98
CA SER A 135 3.26 3.47 -23.69
C SER A 135 1.75 3.42 -23.87
N LEU A 136 1.22 2.28 -24.34
CA LEU A 136 -0.22 2.10 -24.55
C LEU A 136 -1.00 2.12 -23.24
N LEU A 137 -0.49 1.42 -22.21
CA LEU A 137 -1.13 1.37 -20.89
C LEU A 137 -1.23 2.76 -20.25
N LEU A 138 -0.17 3.55 -20.30
CA LEU A 138 -0.14 4.90 -19.72
C LEU A 138 -0.96 5.91 -20.51
N GLU A 139 -1.01 5.78 -21.84
CA GLU A 139 -1.91 6.60 -22.68
C GLU A 139 -3.37 6.32 -22.33
N GLN A 140 -3.78 5.05 -22.25
CA GLN A 140 -5.15 4.66 -21.87
C GLN A 140 -5.53 5.19 -20.50
N LEU A 141 -4.67 5.00 -19.49
CA LEU A 141 -4.93 5.53 -18.15
C LEU A 141 -5.00 7.06 -18.12
N SER A 142 -4.14 7.75 -18.87
CA SER A 142 -4.18 9.20 -18.97
C SER A 142 -5.50 9.71 -19.57
N ASP A 143 -6.03 9.00 -20.58
CA ASP A 143 -7.32 9.31 -21.19
C ASP A 143 -8.48 9.08 -20.22
N GLU A 144 -8.43 8.02 -19.41
CA GLU A 144 -9.44 7.75 -18.36
C GLU A 144 -9.46 8.84 -17.30
N PHE A 145 -8.30 9.43 -16.97
CA PHE A 145 -8.19 10.52 -16.00
C PHE A 145 -8.51 11.91 -16.58
N TYR A 146 -8.70 12.04 -17.90
CA TYR A 146 -8.96 13.34 -18.53
C TYR A 146 -10.08 14.16 -17.88
N PRO A 147 -11.25 13.59 -17.52
CA PRO A 147 -12.31 14.37 -16.86
C PRO A 147 -11.86 14.92 -15.50
N ALA A 148 -11.13 14.12 -14.70
CA ALA A 148 -10.62 14.54 -13.40
C ALA A 148 -9.54 15.62 -13.50
N PHE A 149 -8.70 15.55 -14.54
CA PHE A 149 -7.72 16.60 -14.83
C PHE A 149 -8.42 17.89 -15.25
N ALA A 150 -9.40 17.82 -16.13
CA ALA A 150 -10.14 19.00 -16.62
C ALA A 150 -10.89 19.70 -15.48
N GLU A 151 -11.49 18.96 -14.55
CA GLU A 151 -12.17 19.53 -13.38
C GLU A 151 -11.23 20.37 -12.50
N LYS A 152 -9.93 20.01 -12.46
CA LYS A 152 -8.91 20.70 -11.65
C LYS A 152 -8.02 21.64 -12.45
N ASP A 153 -8.35 21.91 -13.69
CA ASP A 153 -7.52 22.75 -14.59
C ASP A 153 -6.10 22.20 -14.71
N LEU A 154 -5.96 20.86 -14.85
CA LEU A 154 -4.70 20.17 -15.05
C LEU A 154 -4.64 19.62 -16.48
N THR A 155 -3.42 19.52 -17.03
CA THR A 155 -3.18 18.81 -18.30
C THR A 155 -2.19 17.69 -18.09
N CYS A 156 -2.38 16.56 -18.79
CA CYS A 156 -1.43 15.46 -18.75
C CYS A 156 -0.62 15.39 -20.04
N LYS A 157 0.69 15.27 -19.93
CA LYS A 157 1.62 15.12 -21.06
C LYS A 157 2.41 13.84 -20.90
N CYS A 158 2.26 12.93 -21.88
CA CYS A 158 3.00 11.67 -21.95
C CYS A 158 4.14 11.78 -22.95
N ASP A 159 5.36 11.60 -22.48
CA ASP A 159 6.58 11.52 -23.30
C ASP A 159 7.25 10.17 -23.02
N ILE A 160 6.78 9.13 -23.68
CA ILE A 160 7.17 7.76 -23.44
C ILE A 160 7.81 7.19 -24.69
N ALA A 161 9.00 6.59 -24.54
CA ALA A 161 9.70 5.96 -25.64
C ALA A 161 8.79 4.97 -26.38
N PRO A 162 8.69 5.06 -27.73
CA PRO A 162 7.86 4.13 -28.50
C PRO A 162 8.26 2.69 -28.24
N ARG A 163 7.27 1.82 -28.03
CA ARG A 163 7.46 0.38 -27.77
C ARG A 163 8.20 0.06 -26.46
N LEU A 164 8.16 0.94 -25.47
CA LEU A 164 8.63 0.63 -24.13
C LEU A 164 7.81 -0.53 -23.58
N THR A 165 8.43 -1.70 -23.44
CA THR A 165 7.78 -2.94 -22.98
C THR A 165 8.49 -3.50 -21.76
N VAL A 166 7.70 -4.06 -20.85
CA VAL A 166 8.19 -4.79 -19.66
C VAL A 166 7.50 -6.15 -19.55
N ARG A 167 8.09 -7.06 -18.80
CA ARG A 167 7.40 -8.28 -18.38
C ARG A 167 6.83 -8.05 -16.99
N GLY A 168 5.54 -8.31 -16.82
CA GLY A 168 4.86 -8.10 -15.55
C GLY A 168 3.40 -8.51 -15.58
N ASP A 169 2.66 -8.05 -14.59
CA ASP A 169 1.22 -8.20 -14.45
C ASP A 169 0.59 -6.83 -14.80
N ALA A 170 -0.22 -6.79 -15.86
CA ALA A 170 -0.80 -5.55 -16.39
C ALA A 170 -1.72 -4.89 -15.37
N ASP A 171 -2.54 -5.67 -14.65
CA ASP A 171 -3.49 -5.14 -13.66
C ASP A 171 -2.76 -4.51 -12.48
N LYS A 172 -1.66 -5.13 -12.04
CA LYS A 172 -0.85 -4.58 -10.94
C LYS A 172 -0.13 -3.29 -11.36
N LEU A 173 0.41 -3.24 -12.58
CA LEU A 173 1.04 -2.03 -13.11
C LEU A 173 0.02 -0.92 -13.33
N ALA A 174 -1.14 -1.22 -13.92
CA ALA A 174 -2.23 -0.26 -14.08
C ALA A 174 -2.61 0.37 -12.74
N ARG A 175 -2.71 -0.44 -11.68
CA ARG A 175 -3.01 0.03 -10.32
C ARG A 175 -1.93 0.94 -9.73
N VAL A 176 -0.64 0.62 -9.96
CA VAL A 176 0.46 1.52 -9.55
C VAL A 176 0.34 2.86 -10.24
N PHE A 177 0.08 2.86 -11.56
CA PHE A 177 -0.02 4.09 -12.33
C PHE A 177 -1.28 4.88 -12.00
N ASP A 178 -2.43 4.22 -11.79
CA ASP A 178 -3.67 4.84 -11.29
C ASP A 178 -3.40 5.58 -9.97
N ASN A 179 -2.74 4.95 -9.00
CA ASN A 179 -2.37 5.59 -7.74
C ASN A 179 -1.48 6.82 -7.95
N LEU A 180 -0.49 6.76 -8.85
CA LEU A 180 0.38 7.89 -9.14
C LEU A 180 -0.37 9.04 -9.82
N LEU A 181 -1.25 8.74 -10.78
CA LEU A 181 -2.08 9.73 -11.46
C LEU A 181 -3.10 10.36 -10.51
N ARG A 182 -3.73 9.57 -9.66
CA ARG A 182 -4.64 10.05 -8.61
C ARG A 182 -3.93 10.98 -7.64
N ASN A 183 -2.72 10.64 -7.22
CA ASN A 183 -1.88 11.52 -6.39
C ASN A 183 -1.52 12.81 -7.13
N ALA A 184 -1.08 12.73 -8.38
CA ALA A 184 -0.76 13.90 -9.19
C ALA A 184 -1.98 14.81 -9.37
N CYS A 185 -3.16 14.25 -9.61
CA CYS A 185 -4.42 14.97 -9.69
C CYS A 185 -4.82 15.60 -8.34
N HIS A 186 -4.61 14.89 -7.22
CA HIS A 186 -5.00 15.37 -5.89
C HIS A 186 -4.11 16.52 -5.39
N TYR A 187 -2.80 16.42 -5.62
CA TYR A 187 -1.80 17.36 -5.12
C TYR A 187 -1.33 18.36 -6.16
N GLY A 188 -1.77 18.23 -7.43
CA GLY A 188 -1.43 19.14 -8.50
C GLY A 188 -2.00 20.54 -8.29
N LEU A 189 -1.23 21.56 -8.67
CA LEU A 189 -1.68 22.95 -8.65
C LEU A 189 -2.50 23.23 -9.93
N PRO A 190 -3.68 23.89 -9.82
CA PRO A 190 -4.46 24.26 -11.00
C PRO A 190 -3.65 25.05 -12.02
N GLY A 191 -3.92 24.87 -13.31
CA GLY A 191 -3.21 25.53 -14.40
C GLY A 191 -1.82 24.96 -14.70
N THR A 192 -1.48 23.75 -14.18
CA THR A 192 -0.17 23.13 -14.39
C THR A 192 -0.24 21.79 -15.12
N ASP A 193 0.93 21.35 -15.62
CA ASP A 193 1.06 20.07 -16.31
C ASP A 193 1.44 18.94 -15.36
N ILE A 194 0.79 17.78 -15.50
CA ILE A 194 1.29 16.49 -15.05
C ILE A 194 2.12 15.92 -16.21
N ARG A 195 3.34 15.49 -15.95
CA ARG A 195 4.22 14.91 -16.96
C ARG A 195 4.56 13.48 -16.60
N ILE A 196 4.40 12.59 -17.60
CA ILE A 196 4.80 11.19 -17.53
C ILE A 196 5.89 11.00 -18.57
N ALA A 197 7.10 10.70 -18.14
CA ALA A 197 8.22 10.37 -19.03
C ALA A 197 8.62 8.92 -18.85
N GLY A 198 8.97 8.24 -19.96
CA GLY A 198 9.36 6.83 -19.93
C GLY A 198 10.49 6.54 -20.91
N GLU A 199 11.59 5.96 -20.40
CA GLU A 199 12.77 5.61 -21.19
C GLU A 199 13.37 4.27 -20.75
N ILE A 200 14.31 3.77 -21.55
CA ILE A 200 15.13 2.60 -21.20
C ILE A 200 16.50 3.09 -20.74
N ASP A 201 16.85 2.82 -19.50
CA ASP A 201 18.17 3.07 -18.94
C ASP A 201 18.79 1.77 -18.40
N GLY A 202 19.97 1.43 -18.90
CA GLY A 202 20.71 0.23 -18.47
C GLY A 202 19.92 -1.07 -18.60
N GLY A 203 18.99 -1.18 -19.55
CA GLY A 203 18.12 -2.35 -19.74
C GLY A 203 16.93 -2.41 -18.78
N ARG A 204 16.65 -1.33 -18.07
CA ARG A 204 15.48 -1.15 -17.21
C ARG A 204 14.56 -0.09 -17.79
N ALA A 205 13.26 -0.29 -17.68
CA ALA A 205 12.29 0.77 -17.95
C ALA A 205 12.26 1.73 -16.76
N VAL A 206 12.55 3.00 -17.03
CA VAL A 206 12.46 4.08 -16.04
C VAL A 206 11.25 4.94 -16.39
N LEU A 207 10.31 5.07 -15.45
CA LEU A 207 9.15 5.93 -15.58
C LEU A 207 9.23 7.05 -14.55
N THR A 208 8.99 8.27 -14.99
CA THR A 208 9.00 9.46 -14.16
C THR A 208 7.65 10.13 -14.22
N PHE A 209 6.99 10.27 -13.06
CA PHE A 209 5.76 11.04 -12.89
C PHE A 209 6.10 12.33 -12.18
N SER A 210 5.74 13.47 -12.76
CA SER A 210 6.01 14.77 -12.17
C SER A 210 4.80 15.70 -12.28
N ASN A 211 4.54 16.45 -11.22
CA ASN A 211 3.53 17.49 -11.18
C ASN A 211 4.02 18.68 -10.34
N ALA A 212 3.54 19.85 -10.62
CA ALA A 212 3.71 21.00 -9.74
C ALA A 212 2.77 20.84 -8.53
N GLY A 213 3.29 20.98 -7.34
CA GLY A 213 2.52 20.81 -6.12
C GLY A 213 3.21 21.40 -4.89
N ARG A 214 2.60 21.22 -3.72
CA ARG A 214 3.22 21.63 -2.46
C ARG A 214 4.50 20.80 -2.21
N THR A 215 5.59 21.48 -1.87
CA THR A 215 6.87 20.83 -1.58
C THR A 215 6.74 19.91 -0.37
N ILE A 216 7.21 18.67 -0.55
CA ILE A 216 7.30 17.69 0.54
C ILE A 216 8.60 17.97 1.31
N PRO A 217 8.54 18.21 2.64
CA PRO A 217 9.73 18.37 3.45
C PRO A 217 10.67 17.18 3.35
N GLN A 218 11.98 17.41 3.29
CA GLN A 218 12.99 16.36 3.13
C GLN A 218 12.87 15.24 4.19
N GLU A 219 12.56 15.62 5.42
CA GLU A 219 12.37 14.69 6.55
C GLU A 219 11.21 13.71 6.36
N LYS A 220 10.26 14.05 5.48
CA LYS A 220 9.07 13.24 5.20
C LYS A 220 9.20 12.40 3.92
N LEU A 221 10.19 12.69 3.06
CA LEU A 221 10.35 12.00 1.79
C LEU A 221 10.59 10.49 1.94
N GLU A 222 11.35 10.07 2.96
CA GLU A 222 11.58 8.66 3.22
C GLU A 222 10.32 7.95 3.73
N ARG A 223 9.45 8.72 4.40
CA ARG A 223 8.23 8.21 5.03
C ARG A 223 7.02 8.13 4.12
N ILE A 224 7.03 8.77 2.94
CA ILE A 224 5.89 8.74 2.02
C ILE A 224 5.59 7.33 1.47
N PHE A 225 6.55 6.40 1.59
CA PHE A 225 6.39 4.98 1.24
C PHE A 225 6.01 4.10 2.44
N GLU A 226 5.98 4.66 3.66
CA GLU A 226 5.46 3.96 4.83
C GLU A 226 3.95 3.76 4.66
N GLN A 227 3.46 2.58 5.01
CA GLN A 227 2.02 2.31 5.01
C GLN A 227 1.31 3.31 5.94
N PHE A 228 0.19 3.86 5.45
CA PHE A 228 -0.67 4.81 6.21
C PHE A 228 -0.05 6.19 6.49
N PHE A 229 1.15 6.48 5.99
CA PHE A 229 1.73 7.80 6.15
C PHE A 229 0.98 8.84 5.30
N ARG A 230 0.59 9.95 5.92
CA ARG A 230 -0.03 11.11 5.27
C ARG A 230 0.71 12.37 5.69
N LEU A 231 0.92 13.30 4.75
CA LEU A 231 1.60 14.56 5.01
C LEU A 231 0.80 15.49 5.93
N ASP A 232 -0.51 15.50 5.79
CA ASP A 232 -1.44 16.32 6.56
C ASP A 232 -2.33 15.44 7.44
N SER A 233 -1.99 15.32 8.72
CA SER A 233 -2.87 14.75 9.75
C SER A 233 -4.01 15.70 10.17
N SER A 234 -4.10 16.91 9.60
CA SER A 234 -4.91 18.02 10.12
C SER A 234 -6.15 18.37 9.30
N ARG A 235 -6.56 17.60 8.30
CA ARG A 235 -7.81 17.84 7.56
C ARG A 235 -8.73 16.63 7.52
N ALA A 236 -9.07 16.12 8.72
CA ALA A 236 -10.29 15.36 8.96
C ALA A 236 -11.32 16.31 9.61
N THR A 237 -11.62 17.42 8.94
CA THR A 237 -12.76 18.29 9.30
C THR A 237 -13.62 18.51 8.06
#